data_26fd95677d399c244d5b513619fece6d
#
_entry.id   26fd95677d399c244d5b513619fece6d
#
_cell.length_a   1.000
_cell.length_b   1.000
_cell.length_c   1.000
_cell.angle_alpha   90.00
_cell.angle_beta   90.00
_cell.angle_gamma   90.00
#
_symmetry.space_group_name_H-M   'P 1'
#
loop_
_entity.id
_entity.type
_entity.pdbx_description
1 polymer ?
#
loop_
_entity_poly.entity_id
_entity_poly.type
_entity_poly.pdbx_seq_one_letter_code
_entity_poly.pdbx_strand_id
1 'polypeptide(L)'
;MTTVTGHLRTALQLTELGLPAMPLREGKLPFGNCRTCTRSACGDRPHMKAAGPCECPAPCHGWAAATTDPDILASPAWAGAWRQAAAVAYHPGGAALTVVDLDNAAAIAWARETLPATKTVTTTRGEHWIYLGTMTSHNGVRPGVDIKSAWSYARWLGPGTGRMALLPDAVRALAVKEATPVVPTLSNVVVPARPGDAVCRHRSPAYLERGIAMAEQRITEAASAVHATVYRTFLAVLSAHGWCGCLTENHIGRLFTAAQAKGESLRHCEIAWTNARMKLGM
;
A
#
# COMPACT_ATOMS: atom_id res chain seq x y z
N MET A 1 14.90 35.37 5.63
CA MET A 1 13.44 35.11 5.65
C MET A 1 13.15 33.98 4.67
N THR A 2 12.72 32.83 5.15
CA THR A 2 12.37 31.68 4.29
C THR A 2 11.03 31.98 3.62
N THR A 3 11.02 32.04 2.30
CA THR A 3 9.77 32.25 1.54
C THR A 3 8.85 31.04 1.80
N VAL A 4 7.71 31.29 2.45
CA VAL A 4 6.71 30.23 2.71
C VAL A 4 6.11 29.81 1.39
N THR A 5 6.32 28.56 0.99
CA THR A 5 5.73 27.99 -0.22
C THR A 5 4.21 27.85 -0.06
N GLY A 6 3.45 27.87 -1.16
CA GLY A 6 2.00 27.65 -1.12
C GLY A 6 1.63 26.33 -0.44
N HIS A 7 2.41 25.27 -0.65
CA HIS A 7 2.20 23.98 -0.01
C HIS A 7 2.41 24.00 1.51
N LEU A 8 3.45 24.70 2.00
CA LEU A 8 3.65 24.84 3.44
C LEU A 8 2.49 25.64 4.08
N ARG A 9 2.02 26.70 3.43
CA ARG A 9 0.85 27.45 3.91
C ARG A 9 -0.39 26.56 4.04
N THR A 10 -0.66 25.75 3.03
CA THR A 10 -1.74 24.76 3.07
C THR A 10 -1.55 23.77 4.21
N ALA A 11 -0.33 23.25 4.41
CA ALA A 11 -0.05 22.33 5.51
C ALA A 11 -0.30 22.97 6.89
N LEU A 12 0.12 24.22 7.09
CA LEU A 12 -0.16 24.96 8.33
C LEU A 12 -1.67 25.17 8.56
N GLN A 13 -2.44 25.47 7.52
CA GLN A 13 -3.91 25.54 7.63
C GLN A 13 -4.53 24.17 8.02
N LEU A 14 -3.95 23.07 7.56
CA LEU A 14 -4.43 21.73 7.95
C LEU A 14 -4.16 21.44 9.42
N THR A 15 -3.04 21.90 9.99
CA THR A 15 -2.78 21.73 11.43
C THR A 15 -3.78 22.45 12.30
N GLU A 16 -4.23 23.64 11.89
CA GLU A 16 -5.30 24.39 12.56
C GLU A 16 -6.63 23.62 12.60
N LEU A 17 -6.85 22.73 11.61
CA LEU A 17 -8.00 21.83 11.55
C LEU A 17 -7.74 20.47 12.26
N GLY A 18 -6.59 20.29 12.92
CA GLY A 18 -6.21 19.04 13.56
C GLY A 18 -5.83 17.91 12.58
N LEU A 19 -5.53 18.25 11.33
CA LEU A 19 -5.14 17.28 10.31
C LEU A 19 -3.60 17.17 10.24
N PRO A 20 -3.00 16.04 10.64
CA PRO A 20 -1.55 15.85 10.52
C PRO A 20 -1.11 15.92 9.06
N ALA A 21 -0.30 16.94 8.71
CA ALA A 21 0.07 17.24 7.34
C ALA A 21 1.50 16.81 7.00
N MET A 22 1.74 16.55 5.71
CA MET A 22 3.06 16.23 5.18
C MET A 22 3.18 16.61 3.70
N PRO A 23 4.42 16.91 3.20
CA PRO A 23 4.66 17.15 1.78
C PRO A 23 4.66 15.85 0.97
N LEU A 24 4.18 15.94 -0.28
CA LEU A 24 4.34 14.88 -1.27
C LEU A 24 5.17 15.40 -2.45
N ARG A 25 6.00 14.52 -3.01
CA ARG A 25 6.68 14.72 -4.29
C ARG A 25 5.74 14.48 -5.45
N GLU A 26 6.20 14.77 -6.64
CA GLU A 26 5.53 14.40 -7.88
C GLU A 26 5.15 12.91 -7.90
N GLY A 27 4.05 12.57 -8.57
CA GLY A 27 3.51 11.20 -8.56
C GLY A 27 2.80 10.79 -7.25
N LYS A 28 2.47 11.73 -6.38
CA LYS A 28 1.83 11.49 -5.05
C LYS A 28 2.73 10.67 -4.11
N LEU A 29 4.03 10.70 -4.27
CA LEU A 29 4.97 9.91 -3.48
C LEU A 29 5.42 10.68 -2.23
N PRO A 30 5.53 10.04 -1.05
CA PRO A 30 6.14 10.67 0.12
C PRO A 30 7.65 10.86 -0.10
N PHE A 31 8.27 11.69 0.71
CA PHE A 31 9.73 11.78 0.75
C PHE A 31 10.29 10.46 1.30
N GLY A 32 11.45 10.05 0.76
CA GLY A 32 12.10 8.80 1.14
C GLY A 32 12.65 8.83 2.57
N ASN A 33 13.00 7.67 3.08
CA ASN A 33 13.61 7.53 4.39
C ASN A 33 14.93 8.31 4.47
N CYS A 34 15.20 8.90 5.64
CA CYS A 34 16.47 9.54 5.89
C CYS A 34 17.60 8.49 5.97
N ARG A 35 18.85 8.94 5.86
CA ARG A 35 20.04 8.05 5.84
C ARG A 35 20.25 7.28 7.14
N THR A 36 19.75 7.81 8.26
CA THR A 36 19.89 7.21 9.58
C THR A 36 18.85 6.14 9.86
N CYS A 37 17.75 6.08 9.05
CA CYS A 37 16.70 5.09 9.22
C CYS A 37 17.03 3.79 8.52
N THR A 38 17.11 2.72 9.29
CA THR A 38 17.38 1.38 8.77
C THR A 38 16.07 0.61 8.63
N ARG A 39 15.78 0.05 7.45
CA ARG A 39 14.65 -0.86 7.20
C ARG A 39 13.29 -0.33 7.68
N SER A 40 13.02 0.96 7.51
CA SER A 40 11.80 1.63 7.98
C SER A 40 11.63 1.69 9.51
N ALA A 41 12.67 1.40 10.28
CA ALA A 41 12.72 1.67 11.70
C ALA A 41 13.24 3.10 11.96
N CYS A 42 12.70 3.76 12.98
CA CYS A 42 13.08 5.12 13.38
C CYS A 42 13.03 5.22 14.90
N GLY A 43 14.12 5.60 15.54
CA GLY A 43 14.23 5.57 17.00
C GLY A 43 13.94 4.15 17.51
N ASP A 44 13.11 4.06 18.53
CA ASP A 44 12.72 2.78 19.12
C ASP A 44 11.56 2.09 18.36
N ARG A 45 11.16 2.60 17.21
CA ARG A 45 10.07 2.00 16.41
C ARG A 45 10.58 0.77 15.66
N PRO A 46 10.07 -0.42 15.98
CA PRO A 46 10.53 -1.66 15.33
C PRO A 46 10.08 -1.76 13.85
N HIS A 47 9.01 -1.07 13.49
CA HIS A 47 8.46 -1.01 12.13
C HIS A 47 7.50 0.17 11.96
N MET A 48 7.14 0.49 10.72
CA MET A 48 6.30 1.64 10.37
C MET A 48 4.92 1.69 11.04
N LYS A 49 4.34 0.54 11.38
CA LYS A 49 3.02 0.46 12.04
C LYS A 49 3.09 0.53 13.56
N ALA A 50 4.29 0.60 14.14
CA ALA A 50 4.43 0.78 15.59
C ALA A 50 3.88 2.15 16.01
N ALA A 51 3.32 2.21 17.21
CA ALA A 51 2.84 3.45 17.79
C ALA A 51 4.00 4.44 18.02
N GLY A 52 3.67 5.73 18.06
CA GLY A 52 4.60 6.82 18.30
C GLY A 52 4.95 7.64 17.06
N PRO A 53 5.39 8.87 17.26
CA PRO A 53 5.79 9.77 16.19
C PRO A 53 7.08 9.30 15.52
N CYS A 54 7.33 9.81 14.31
CA CYS A 54 8.63 9.69 13.68
C CYS A 54 9.57 10.76 14.28
N GLU A 55 10.68 10.35 14.85
CA GLU A 55 11.69 11.24 15.45
C GLU A 55 12.70 11.79 14.43
N CYS A 56 12.53 11.49 13.16
CA CYS A 56 13.43 11.99 12.13
C CYS A 56 13.28 13.50 11.97
N PRO A 57 14.40 14.23 11.81
CA PRO A 57 14.36 15.68 11.67
C PRO A 57 13.73 16.15 10.35
N ALA A 58 13.68 15.31 9.32
CA ALA A 58 13.10 15.60 8.02
C ALA A 58 11.86 14.73 7.79
N PRO A 59 10.94 15.08 6.85
CA PRO A 59 9.78 14.25 6.53
C PRO A 59 10.24 12.90 5.96
N CYS A 60 10.15 11.89 6.79
CA CYS A 60 10.66 10.55 6.57
C CYS A 60 9.56 9.54 6.93
N HIS A 61 9.61 8.32 6.41
CA HIS A 61 8.63 7.27 6.73
C HIS A 61 7.18 7.52 6.27
N GLY A 62 6.98 8.30 5.21
CA GLY A 62 5.65 8.45 4.59
C GLY A 62 4.63 9.02 5.57
N TRP A 63 3.51 8.33 5.77
CA TRP A 63 2.42 8.76 6.64
C TRP A 63 2.85 9.04 8.10
N ALA A 64 3.89 8.36 8.59
CA ALA A 64 4.35 8.52 9.97
C ALA A 64 5.09 9.86 10.21
N ALA A 65 5.48 10.56 9.15
CA ALA A 65 6.02 11.92 9.24
C ALA A 65 4.93 12.99 9.37
N ALA A 66 3.67 12.66 9.07
CA ALA A 66 2.59 13.63 9.15
C ALA A 66 2.42 14.15 10.59
N THR A 67 2.38 15.47 10.74
CA THR A 67 2.32 16.13 12.05
C THR A 67 1.31 17.28 12.04
N THR A 68 0.74 17.58 13.22
CA THR A 68 -0.04 18.78 13.51
C THR A 68 0.80 19.88 14.15
N ASP A 69 2.10 19.65 14.37
CA ASP A 69 3.01 20.62 14.94
C ASP A 69 3.50 21.61 13.88
N PRO A 70 3.09 22.89 13.94
CA PRO A 70 3.48 23.90 12.97
C PRO A 70 4.98 24.21 12.99
N ASP A 71 5.66 24.07 14.14
CA ASP A 71 7.08 24.34 14.26
C ASP A 71 7.92 23.27 13.55
N ILE A 72 7.46 22.02 13.61
CA ILE A 72 8.07 20.92 12.82
C ILE A 72 7.88 21.20 11.33
N LEU A 73 6.67 21.52 10.89
CA LEU A 73 6.39 21.80 9.47
C LEU A 73 7.22 22.98 8.94
N ALA A 74 7.39 24.03 9.74
CA ALA A 74 8.14 25.23 9.37
C ALA A 74 9.66 25.11 9.61
N SER A 75 10.12 24.00 10.16
CA SER A 75 11.52 23.82 10.53
C SER A 75 12.48 23.88 9.33
N PRO A 76 13.72 24.30 9.53
CA PRO A 76 14.76 24.28 8.49
C PRO A 76 14.98 22.88 7.89
N ALA A 77 14.81 21.82 8.69
CA ALA A 77 14.95 20.45 8.26
C ALA A 77 13.88 20.02 7.20
N TRP A 78 12.70 20.62 7.24
CA TRP A 78 11.62 20.37 6.27
C TRP A 78 11.65 21.33 5.08
N ALA A 79 12.37 22.43 5.14
CA ALA A 79 12.38 23.46 4.10
C ALA A 79 12.74 22.92 2.71
N GLY A 80 13.69 21.98 2.65
CA GLY A 80 14.06 21.32 1.39
C GLY A 80 12.93 20.50 0.78
N ALA A 81 12.18 19.80 1.61
CA ALA A 81 11.03 19.00 1.19
C ALA A 81 9.87 19.91 0.69
N TRP A 82 9.58 21.01 1.38
CA TRP A 82 8.57 21.96 0.93
C TRP A 82 8.90 22.64 -0.39
N ARG A 83 10.17 22.91 -0.68
CA ARG A 83 10.59 23.44 -2.00
C ARG A 83 10.37 22.45 -3.14
N GLN A 84 10.45 21.15 -2.86
CA GLN A 84 10.28 20.07 -3.83
C GLN A 84 8.86 19.47 -3.82
N ALA A 85 8.01 19.93 -2.92
CA ALA A 85 6.64 19.41 -2.80
C ALA A 85 5.82 19.76 -4.05
N ALA A 86 5.17 18.77 -4.61
CA ALA A 86 4.17 18.90 -5.67
C ALA A 86 2.73 18.87 -5.13
N ALA A 87 2.54 18.46 -3.88
CA ALA A 87 1.24 18.42 -3.21
C ALA A 87 1.42 18.36 -1.69
N VAL A 88 0.31 18.54 -0.98
CA VAL A 88 0.17 18.28 0.45
C VAL A 88 -0.69 17.05 0.66
N ALA A 89 -0.32 16.22 1.62
CA ALA A 89 -1.14 15.13 2.12
C ALA A 89 -1.39 15.29 3.62
N TYR A 90 -2.36 14.55 4.11
CA TYR A 90 -2.61 14.40 5.54
C TYR A 90 -2.77 12.94 5.91
N HIS A 91 -2.56 12.61 7.18
CA HIS A 91 -2.77 11.27 7.73
C HIS A 91 -4.18 11.18 8.34
N PRO A 92 -5.16 10.56 7.65
CA PRO A 92 -6.55 10.53 8.13
C PRO A 92 -6.67 9.87 9.50
N GLY A 93 -6.00 8.72 9.70
CA GLY A 93 -6.03 8.00 10.97
C GLY A 93 -5.53 8.80 12.16
N GLY A 94 -4.56 9.69 11.96
CA GLY A 94 -4.07 10.61 12.98
C GLY A 94 -5.05 11.73 13.34
N ALA A 95 -6.04 11.99 12.48
CA ALA A 95 -7.13 12.94 12.70
C ALA A 95 -8.45 12.27 13.08
N ALA A 96 -8.43 10.99 13.47
CA ALA A 96 -9.62 10.19 13.71
C ALA A 96 -10.59 10.12 12.51
N LEU A 97 -10.04 10.10 11.28
CA LEU A 97 -10.80 10.07 10.04
C LEU A 97 -10.52 8.79 9.24
N THR A 98 -11.49 8.46 8.37
CA THR A 98 -11.34 7.47 7.30
C THR A 98 -11.78 8.09 5.98
N VAL A 99 -10.95 7.95 4.97
CA VAL A 99 -11.25 8.35 3.59
C VAL A 99 -11.53 7.09 2.77
N VAL A 100 -12.70 7.02 2.16
CA VAL A 100 -13.01 6.07 1.10
C VAL A 100 -12.67 6.76 -0.22
N ASP A 101 -11.62 6.29 -0.88
CA ASP A 101 -11.09 6.83 -2.13
C ASP A 101 -11.74 6.08 -3.29
N LEU A 102 -12.56 6.78 -4.07
CA LEU A 102 -13.36 6.25 -5.17
C LEU A 102 -12.74 6.71 -6.49
N ASP A 103 -12.05 5.83 -7.18
CA ASP A 103 -11.20 6.17 -8.33
C ASP A 103 -11.94 6.30 -9.66
N ASN A 104 -13.23 5.96 -9.73
CA ASN A 104 -14.00 5.97 -10.99
C ASN A 104 -15.50 6.09 -10.76
N ALA A 105 -16.25 6.35 -11.84
CA ALA A 105 -17.70 6.54 -11.80
C ALA A 105 -18.46 5.32 -11.27
N ALA A 106 -18.01 4.10 -11.55
CA ALA A 106 -18.65 2.88 -11.05
C ALA A 106 -18.50 2.75 -9.53
N ALA A 107 -17.33 3.08 -8.99
CA ALA A 107 -17.10 3.12 -7.54
C ALA A 107 -17.96 4.19 -6.86
N ILE A 108 -18.10 5.38 -7.48
CA ILE A 108 -18.97 6.45 -6.98
C ILE A 108 -20.44 6.01 -6.98
N ALA A 109 -20.94 5.42 -8.07
CA ALA A 109 -22.30 4.93 -8.15
C ALA A 109 -22.59 3.91 -7.06
N TRP A 110 -21.71 2.91 -6.91
CA TRP A 110 -21.79 1.94 -5.83
C TRP A 110 -21.82 2.60 -4.44
N ALA A 111 -20.93 3.56 -4.18
CA ALA A 111 -20.87 4.23 -2.87
C ALA A 111 -22.17 4.99 -2.58
N ARG A 112 -22.75 5.66 -3.57
CA ARG A 112 -24.03 6.37 -3.43
C ARG A 112 -25.21 5.45 -3.13
N GLU A 113 -25.15 4.23 -3.59
CA GLU A 113 -26.19 3.22 -3.40
C GLU A 113 -26.06 2.50 -2.05
N THR A 114 -24.84 2.31 -1.56
CA THR A 114 -24.57 1.42 -0.42
C THR A 114 -24.06 2.10 0.84
N LEU A 115 -23.51 3.31 0.74
CA LEU A 115 -22.90 4.01 1.87
C LEU A 115 -23.70 5.27 2.24
N PRO A 116 -23.79 5.62 3.52
CA PRO A 116 -24.42 6.87 3.93
C PRO A 116 -23.63 8.06 3.40
N ALA A 117 -24.37 9.10 2.98
CA ALA A 117 -23.79 10.34 2.52
C ALA A 117 -22.88 10.97 3.59
N THR A 118 -21.76 11.52 3.18
CA THR A 118 -20.78 12.13 4.05
C THR A 118 -20.10 13.30 3.35
N LYS A 119 -19.10 13.90 4.00
CA LYS A 119 -18.28 14.94 3.40
C LYS A 119 -17.53 14.39 2.18
N THR A 120 -17.68 15.06 1.04
CA THR A 120 -17.12 14.62 -0.24
C THR A 120 -16.15 15.67 -0.78
N VAL A 121 -15.02 15.19 -1.32
CA VAL A 121 -14.02 15.98 -2.05
C VAL A 121 -13.88 15.39 -3.44
N THR A 122 -14.11 16.19 -4.47
CA THR A 122 -13.92 15.77 -5.86
C THR A 122 -12.43 15.64 -6.17
N THR A 123 -12.08 14.58 -6.87
CA THR A 123 -10.73 14.34 -7.39
C THR A 123 -10.74 14.44 -8.92
N THR A 124 -9.58 14.26 -9.57
CA THR A 124 -9.51 14.31 -11.04
C THR A 124 -10.35 13.25 -11.74
N ARG A 125 -10.56 12.07 -11.10
CA ARG A 125 -11.25 10.91 -11.71
C ARG A 125 -12.35 10.35 -10.86
N GLY A 126 -12.51 10.85 -9.62
CA GLY A 126 -13.42 10.26 -8.66
C GLY A 126 -13.72 11.18 -7.49
N GLU A 127 -13.91 10.60 -6.33
CA GLU A 127 -14.27 11.30 -5.10
C GLU A 127 -13.56 10.70 -3.88
N HIS A 128 -13.20 11.54 -2.90
CA HIS A 128 -12.90 11.10 -1.54
C HIS A 128 -14.15 11.29 -0.67
N TRP A 129 -14.61 10.25 -0.04
CA TRP A 129 -15.68 10.30 0.96
C TRP A 129 -15.06 10.17 2.34
N ILE A 130 -15.29 11.21 3.18
CA ILE A 130 -14.59 11.36 4.47
C ILE A 130 -15.55 11.10 5.61
N TYR A 131 -15.23 10.11 6.46
CA TYR A 131 -16.00 9.70 7.63
C TYR A 131 -15.24 9.98 8.92
N LEU A 132 -15.99 10.25 10.02
CA LEU A 132 -15.47 10.32 11.39
C LEU A 132 -15.25 8.90 11.94
N GLY A 133 -14.06 8.62 12.40
CA GLY A 133 -13.65 7.32 12.95
C GLY A 133 -12.46 6.72 12.20
N THR A 134 -11.75 5.84 12.87
CA THR A 134 -10.54 5.19 12.34
C THR A 134 -10.77 3.70 12.09
N MET A 135 -10.03 3.19 11.14
CA MET A 135 -9.87 1.76 10.87
C MET A 135 -8.52 1.50 10.22
N THR A 136 -8.15 0.26 10.03
CA THR A 136 -6.99 -0.12 9.22
C THR A 136 -7.19 0.29 7.77
N SER A 137 -6.16 0.86 7.15
CA SER A 137 -6.19 1.16 5.70
C SER A 137 -6.10 -0.11 4.87
N HIS A 138 -6.87 -0.15 3.80
CA HIS A 138 -6.89 -1.25 2.84
C HIS A 138 -6.97 -0.70 1.42
N ASN A 139 -6.12 -1.22 0.54
CA ASN A 139 -6.20 -0.88 -0.88
C ASN A 139 -6.98 -1.95 -1.64
N GLY A 140 -7.74 -1.51 -2.65
CA GLY A 140 -8.45 -2.40 -3.55
C GLY A 140 -9.48 -3.29 -2.85
N VAL A 141 -10.20 -2.75 -1.85
CA VAL A 141 -11.28 -3.46 -1.17
C VAL A 141 -12.42 -3.83 -2.13
N ARG A 142 -12.56 -3.05 -3.19
CA ARG A 142 -13.40 -3.29 -4.38
C ARG A 142 -12.70 -2.67 -5.60
N PRO A 143 -13.12 -2.98 -6.84
CA PRO A 143 -12.62 -2.31 -8.03
C PRO A 143 -12.79 -0.77 -7.92
N GLY A 144 -11.68 -0.05 -7.91
CA GLY A 144 -11.66 1.41 -7.80
C GLY A 144 -11.99 1.97 -6.40
N VAL A 145 -11.93 1.16 -5.35
CA VAL A 145 -12.19 1.60 -3.96
C VAL A 145 -11.02 1.26 -3.06
N ASP A 146 -10.41 2.29 -2.49
CA ASP A 146 -9.39 2.20 -1.46
C ASP A 146 -9.90 2.81 -0.14
N ILE A 147 -9.41 2.31 0.98
CA ILE A 147 -9.65 2.87 2.31
C ILE A 147 -8.34 3.42 2.85
N LYS A 148 -8.31 4.73 3.13
CA LYS A 148 -7.17 5.42 3.72
C LYS A 148 -7.56 5.90 5.12
N SER A 149 -6.89 5.36 6.15
CA SER A 149 -7.11 5.73 7.56
C SER A 149 -5.81 5.52 8.35
N ALA A 150 -5.75 4.60 9.33
CA ALA A 150 -4.52 4.27 10.02
C ALA A 150 -3.45 3.76 9.04
N TRP A 151 -2.21 4.19 9.24
CA TRP A 151 -1.02 3.78 8.49
C TRP A 151 -1.04 4.15 6.99
N SER A 152 -1.78 5.20 6.64
CA SER A 152 -1.87 5.70 5.27
C SER A 152 -1.94 7.22 5.25
N TYR A 153 -1.89 7.80 4.07
CA TYR A 153 -2.14 9.22 3.84
C TYR A 153 -3.10 9.41 2.69
N ALA A 154 -3.80 10.53 2.70
CA ALA A 154 -4.63 11.00 1.60
C ALA A 154 -4.10 12.35 1.10
N ARG A 155 -4.11 12.56 -0.22
CA ARG A 155 -3.77 13.86 -0.80
C ARG A 155 -4.85 14.89 -0.41
N TRP A 156 -4.42 16.08 0.01
CA TRP A 156 -5.32 17.19 0.20
C TRP A 156 -5.75 17.78 -1.13
N LEU A 157 -7.03 17.86 -1.37
CA LEU A 157 -7.64 18.37 -2.60
C LEU A 157 -8.65 19.49 -2.32
N GLY A 158 -8.64 20.02 -1.11
CA GLY A 158 -9.56 21.05 -0.66
C GLY A 158 -10.50 20.59 0.45
N PRO A 159 -11.30 21.52 0.99
CA PRO A 159 -12.14 21.25 2.15
C PRO A 159 -13.34 20.33 1.85
N GLY A 160 -13.70 20.17 0.56
CA GLY A 160 -14.88 19.40 0.16
C GLY A 160 -16.21 20.03 0.56
N THR A 161 -17.28 19.28 0.37
CA THR A 161 -18.66 19.69 0.64
C THR A 161 -19.38 18.70 1.55
N GLY A 162 -20.44 19.14 2.22
CA GLY A 162 -21.22 18.31 3.13
C GLY A 162 -20.62 18.20 4.53
N ARG A 163 -21.33 17.46 5.39
CA ARG A 163 -20.91 17.15 6.77
C ARG A 163 -20.34 15.76 6.83
N MET A 164 -19.34 15.55 7.69
CA MET A 164 -18.82 14.20 7.95
C MET A 164 -19.82 13.38 8.76
N ALA A 165 -20.18 12.21 8.25
CA ALA A 165 -20.91 11.17 8.97
C ALA A 165 -19.95 10.29 9.78
N LEU A 166 -20.48 9.54 10.74
CA LEU A 166 -19.72 8.50 11.44
C LEU A 166 -19.32 7.39 10.46
N LEU A 167 -18.15 6.81 10.69
CA LEU A 167 -17.65 5.69 9.89
C LEU A 167 -18.61 4.50 10.00
N PRO A 168 -19.33 4.14 8.92
CA PRO A 168 -20.36 3.11 8.98
C PRO A 168 -19.75 1.71 8.98
N ASP A 169 -20.49 0.76 9.56
CA ASP A 169 -20.08 -0.65 9.59
C ASP A 169 -19.95 -1.24 8.17
N ALA A 170 -20.72 -0.73 7.21
CA ALA A 170 -20.59 -1.12 5.81
C ALA A 170 -19.18 -0.86 5.24
N VAL A 171 -18.51 0.26 5.64
CA VAL A 171 -17.12 0.53 5.27
C VAL A 171 -16.16 -0.38 6.03
N ARG A 172 -16.42 -0.64 7.32
CA ARG A 172 -15.61 -1.58 8.13
C ARG A 172 -15.67 -2.99 7.57
N ALA A 173 -16.85 -3.43 7.14
CA ALA A 173 -17.07 -4.75 6.54
C ALA A 173 -16.27 -4.95 5.23
N LEU A 174 -15.97 -3.90 4.47
CA LEU A 174 -15.12 -4.00 3.27
C LEU A 174 -13.68 -4.45 3.60
N ALA A 175 -13.22 -4.17 4.80
CA ALA A 175 -11.88 -4.55 5.26
C ALA A 175 -11.86 -5.95 5.92
N VAL A 176 -13.02 -6.45 6.33
CA VAL A 176 -13.16 -7.84 6.82
C VAL A 176 -13.10 -8.72 5.59
N LYS A 177 -11.94 -9.30 5.31
CA LYS A 177 -11.88 -10.44 4.42
C LYS A 177 -12.76 -11.51 5.05
N GLU A 178 -13.87 -11.85 4.42
CA GLU A 178 -14.53 -13.10 4.72
C GLU A 178 -13.45 -14.18 4.70
N ALA A 179 -13.26 -14.82 5.83
CA ALA A 179 -12.46 -16.03 5.94
C ALA A 179 -13.28 -17.18 5.32
N THR A 180 -13.61 -17.04 4.06
CA THR A 180 -13.99 -18.17 3.24
C THR A 180 -12.67 -18.89 2.97
N PRO A 181 -12.56 -20.21 3.25
CA PRO A 181 -11.46 -20.98 2.73
C PRO A 181 -11.67 -21.04 1.21
N VAL A 182 -11.26 -19.98 0.52
CA VAL A 182 -11.16 -19.95 -0.91
C VAL A 182 -9.97 -20.84 -1.21
N VAL A 183 -10.22 -22.06 -1.62
CA VAL A 183 -9.29 -22.77 -2.49
C VAL A 183 -8.98 -21.75 -3.60
N PRO A 184 -7.73 -21.26 -3.71
CA PRO A 184 -7.45 -20.22 -4.67
C PRO A 184 -7.75 -20.76 -6.05
N THR A 185 -8.85 -20.30 -6.64
CA THR A 185 -9.09 -20.49 -8.05
C THR A 185 -8.08 -19.57 -8.74
N LEU A 186 -7.00 -20.14 -9.25
CA LEU A 186 -5.89 -19.43 -9.89
C LEU A 186 -6.28 -18.86 -11.26
N SER A 187 -7.50 -18.33 -11.38
CA SER A 187 -8.12 -17.91 -12.65
C SER A 187 -7.31 -16.86 -13.42
N ASN A 188 -6.43 -16.13 -12.77
CA ASN A 188 -5.61 -15.08 -13.39
C ASN A 188 -4.10 -15.38 -13.35
N VAL A 189 -3.72 -16.57 -12.90
CA VAL A 189 -2.30 -16.97 -12.89
C VAL A 189 -1.97 -17.65 -14.20
N VAL A 190 -1.19 -16.99 -15.03
CA VAL A 190 -0.68 -17.60 -16.24
C VAL A 190 0.50 -18.50 -15.87
N VAL A 191 0.30 -19.79 -16.01
CA VAL A 191 1.40 -20.78 -15.93
C VAL A 191 2.26 -20.61 -17.19
N PRO A 192 3.57 -20.42 -17.07
CA PRO A 192 4.43 -20.33 -18.24
C PRO A 192 4.28 -21.57 -19.13
N ALA A 193 3.91 -21.37 -20.38
CA ALA A 193 3.80 -22.48 -21.33
C ALA A 193 5.18 -23.12 -21.56
N ARG A 194 5.19 -24.42 -21.70
CA ARG A 194 6.40 -25.14 -22.08
C ARG A 194 6.74 -24.79 -23.52
N PRO A 195 7.93 -24.24 -23.83
CA PRO A 195 8.38 -24.11 -25.21
C PRO A 195 8.42 -25.52 -25.82
N GLY A 196 7.86 -25.70 -27.02
CA GLY A 196 7.99 -26.96 -27.75
C GLY A 196 9.46 -27.39 -27.80
N ASP A 197 9.77 -28.64 -27.67
CA ASP A 197 11.12 -29.25 -27.72
C ASP A 197 12.20 -28.71 -26.76
N ALA A 198 11.90 -27.80 -25.86
CA ALA A 198 12.85 -27.30 -24.88
C ALA A 198 13.16 -28.41 -23.84
N VAL A 199 14.36 -28.93 -23.89
CA VAL A 199 14.85 -29.85 -22.87
C VAL A 199 14.91 -29.12 -21.54
N CYS A 200 14.15 -29.61 -20.55
CA CYS A 200 14.18 -29.09 -19.21
C CYS A 200 15.59 -29.21 -18.63
N ARG A 201 16.21 -28.09 -18.24
CA ARG A 201 17.54 -28.07 -17.61
C ARG A 201 17.56 -28.68 -16.22
N HIS A 202 16.40 -28.94 -15.64
CA HIS A 202 16.25 -29.56 -14.34
C HIS A 202 16.42 -31.06 -14.48
N ARG A 203 17.42 -31.61 -13.80
CA ARG A 203 17.78 -33.02 -13.89
C ARG A 203 16.73 -33.98 -13.34
N SER A 204 15.78 -33.52 -12.55
CA SER A 204 14.72 -34.34 -12.00
C SER A 204 13.54 -33.48 -11.43
N PRO A 205 12.32 -34.03 -11.34
CA PRO A 205 11.21 -33.42 -10.63
C PRO A 205 11.55 -33.03 -9.18
N ALA A 206 12.39 -33.84 -8.52
CA ALA A 206 12.84 -33.59 -7.15
C ALA A 206 13.63 -32.27 -7.01
N TYR A 207 14.30 -31.81 -8.07
CA TYR A 207 14.98 -30.52 -8.05
C TYR A 207 13.99 -29.34 -8.00
N LEU A 208 12.93 -29.39 -8.82
CA LEU A 208 11.87 -28.40 -8.81
C LEU A 208 11.16 -28.38 -7.44
N GLU A 209 10.76 -29.55 -6.93
CA GLU A 209 10.09 -29.66 -5.64
C GLU A 209 10.95 -29.10 -4.50
N ARG A 210 12.24 -29.35 -4.50
CA ARG A 210 13.17 -28.75 -3.52
C ARG A 210 13.22 -27.24 -3.66
N GLY A 211 13.24 -26.71 -4.89
CA GLY A 211 13.22 -25.27 -5.16
C GLY A 211 11.94 -24.60 -4.64
N ILE A 212 10.79 -25.25 -4.85
CA ILE A 212 9.50 -24.79 -4.33
C ILE A 212 9.46 -24.83 -2.80
N ALA A 213 9.89 -25.92 -2.19
CA ALA A 213 9.94 -26.06 -0.73
C ALA A 213 10.84 -24.99 -0.07
N MET A 214 12.01 -24.70 -0.65
CA MET A 214 12.88 -23.62 -0.19
C MET A 214 12.24 -22.24 -0.36
N ALA A 215 11.49 -22.02 -1.42
CA ALA A 215 10.76 -20.79 -1.66
C ALA A 215 9.62 -20.60 -0.64
N GLU A 216 8.85 -21.64 -0.35
CA GLU A 216 7.83 -21.64 0.71
C GLU A 216 8.45 -21.32 2.08
N GLN A 217 9.53 -22.02 2.43
CA GLN A 217 10.24 -21.77 3.68
C GLN A 217 10.71 -20.32 3.79
N ARG A 218 11.32 -19.77 2.74
CA ARG A 218 11.79 -18.37 2.72
C ARG A 218 10.66 -17.37 2.93
N ILE A 219 9.49 -17.62 2.35
CA ILE A 219 8.31 -16.77 2.56
C ILE A 219 7.82 -16.91 4.00
N THR A 220 7.72 -18.14 4.51
CA THR A 220 7.22 -18.45 5.85
C THR A 220 8.13 -17.87 6.95
N GLU A 221 9.44 -17.90 6.76
CA GLU A 221 10.42 -17.36 7.71
C GLU A 221 10.55 -15.81 7.65
N ALA A 222 9.93 -15.15 6.68
CA ALA A 222 10.01 -13.69 6.56
C ALA A 222 9.44 -13.01 7.81
N ALA A 223 10.31 -12.40 8.62
CA ALA A 223 9.92 -11.65 9.82
C ALA A 223 9.57 -10.20 9.50
N SER A 224 10.10 -9.63 8.42
CA SER A 224 9.88 -8.25 7.98
C SER A 224 9.92 -8.15 6.46
N ALA A 225 9.42 -7.04 5.89
CA ALA A 225 9.40 -6.78 4.46
C ALA A 225 8.80 -7.96 3.65
N VAL A 226 7.72 -8.55 4.16
CA VAL A 226 7.07 -9.74 3.59
C VAL A 226 6.80 -9.58 2.11
N HIS A 227 6.19 -8.45 1.70
CA HIS A 227 5.89 -8.16 0.30
C HIS A 227 7.14 -8.21 -0.61
N ALA A 228 8.23 -7.57 -0.19
CA ALA A 228 9.48 -7.60 -0.95
C ALA A 228 10.11 -8.98 -0.99
N THR A 229 9.97 -9.77 0.09
CA THR A 229 10.44 -11.15 0.14
C THR A 229 9.63 -12.03 -0.79
N VAL A 230 8.31 -11.92 -0.80
CA VAL A 230 7.41 -12.63 -1.71
C VAL A 230 7.76 -12.33 -3.16
N TYR A 231 7.85 -11.05 -3.54
CA TYR A 231 8.22 -10.65 -4.90
C TYR A 231 9.57 -11.23 -5.33
N ARG A 232 10.62 -11.11 -4.50
CA ARG A 232 11.96 -11.62 -4.80
C ARG A 232 11.98 -13.14 -4.91
N THR A 233 11.17 -13.82 -4.11
CA THR A 233 11.04 -15.28 -4.14
C THR A 233 10.34 -15.72 -5.41
N PHE A 234 9.26 -15.07 -5.82
CA PHE A 234 8.59 -15.34 -7.09
C PHE A 234 9.53 -15.10 -8.28
N LEU A 235 10.30 -13.99 -8.26
CA LEU A 235 11.29 -13.70 -9.28
C LEU A 235 12.35 -14.79 -9.37
N ALA A 236 12.85 -15.29 -8.24
CA ALA A 236 13.84 -16.36 -8.19
C ALA A 236 13.28 -17.69 -8.73
N VAL A 237 12.06 -18.05 -8.33
CA VAL A 237 11.39 -19.27 -8.84
C VAL A 237 11.15 -19.19 -10.34
N LEU A 238 10.65 -18.07 -10.83
CA LEU A 238 10.42 -17.85 -12.27
C LEU A 238 11.73 -17.83 -13.07
N SER A 239 12.78 -17.19 -12.55
CA SER A 239 14.10 -17.19 -13.17
C SER A 239 14.68 -18.60 -13.30
N ALA A 240 14.50 -19.43 -12.28
CA ALA A 240 15.02 -20.80 -12.27
C ALA A 240 14.15 -21.79 -13.06
N HIS A 241 12.83 -21.65 -13.03
CA HIS A 241 11.87 -22.67 -13.47
C HIS A 241 10.82 -22.18 -14.46
N GLY A 242 10.72 -20.88 -14.73
CA GLY A 242 9.66 -20.32 -15.57
C GLY A 242 9.79 -20.68 -17.05
N TRP A 243 11.01 -20.79 -17.55
CA TRP A 243 11.26 -21.03 -18.98
C TRP A 243 11.09 -22.49 -19.42
N CYS A 244 11.12 -23.44 -18.50
CA CYS A 244 11.03 -24.87 -18.86
C CYS A 244 9.59 -25.41 -18.89
N GLY A 245 8.60 -24.62 -18.48
CA GLY A 245 7.20 -25.04 -18.39
C GLY A 245 6.94 -26.18 -17.39
N CYS A 246 7.87 -26.39 -16.44
CA CYS A 246 7.70 -27.41 -15.40
C CYS A 246 6.91 -26.91 -14.19
N LEU A 247 6.72 -25.60 -14.04
CA LEU A 247 5.84 -25.05 -13.02
C LEU A 247 4.40 -25.41 -13.33
N THR A 248 3.69 -25.86 -12.32
CA THR A 248 2.25 -26.15 -12.39
C THR A 248 1.47 -25.17 -11.53
N GLU A 249 0.16 -25.10 -11.71
CA GLU A 249 -0.73 -24.32 -10.85
C GLU A 249 -0.59 -24.71 -9.38
N ASN A 250 -0.38 -26.00 -9.09
CA ASN A 250 -0.15 -26.47 -7.72
C ASN A 250 1.10 -25.84 -7.09
N HIS A 251 2.22 -25.75 -7.81
CA HIS A 251 3.43 -25.11 -7.32
C HIS A 251 3.19 -23.63 -7.01
N ILE A 252 2.49 -22.92 -7.91
CA ILE A 252 2.18 -21.51 -7.75
C ILE A 252 1.20 -21.31 -6.57
N GLY A 253 0.17 -22.17 -6.47
CA GLY A 253 -0.79 -22.16 -5.39
C GLY A 253 -0.15 -22.32 -4.01
N ARG A 254 0.82 -23.23 -3.87
CA ARG A 254 1.59 -23.41 -2.63
C ARG A 254 2.33 -22.13 -2.23
N LEU A 255 3.02 -21.49 -3.16
CA LEU A 255 3.74 -20.23 -2.92
C LEU A 255 2.77 -19.10 -2.51
N PHE A 256 1.62 -19.02 -3.15
CA PHE A 256 0.59 -18.03 -2.80
C PHE A 256 0.00 -18.31 -1.41
N THR A 257 -0.25 -19.58 -1.08
CA THR A 257 -0.71 -19.99 0.26
C THR A 257 0.29 -19.59 1.34
N ALA A 258 1.58 -19.83 1.11
CA ALA A 258 2.63 -19.41 2.03
C ALA A 258 2.67 -17.87 2.20
N ALA A 259 2.51 -17.11 1.12
CA ALA A 259 2.46 -15.66 1.16
C ALA A 259 1.21 -15.14 1.89
N GLN A 260 0.05 -15.76 1.68
CA GLN A 260 -1.20 -15.42 2.35
C GLN A 260 -1.14 -15.71 3.86
N ALA A 261 -0.51 -16.81 4.27
CA ALA A 261 -0.25 -17.11 5.68
C ALA A 261 0.60 -16.02 6.37
N LYS A 262 1.40 -15.26 5.61
CA LYS A 262 2.18 -14.10 6.07
C LYS A 262 1.44 -12.77 5.93
N GLY A 263 0.15 -12.79 5.60
CA GLY A 263 -0.70 -11.60 5.51
C GLY A 263 -0.77 -10.92 4.14
N GLU A 264 -0.15 -11.51 3.09
CA GLU A 264 -0.34 -11.01 1.72
C GLU A 264 -1.75 -11.32 1.22
N SER A 265 -2.34 -10.42 0.44
CA SER A 265 -3.61 -10.72 -0.23
C SER A 265 -3.37 -11.54 -1.50
N LEU A 266 -4.36 -12.33 -1.91
CA LEU A 266 -4.31 -13.05 -3.20
C LEU A 266 -3.98 -12.08 -4.35
N ARG A 267 -4.63 -10.93 -4.40
CA ARG A 267 -4.37 -9.89 -5.41
C ARG A 267 -2.92 -9.39 -5.38
N HIS A 268 -2.32 -9.21 -4.20
CA HIS A 268 -0.91 -8.83 -4.10
C HIS A 268 0.01 -9.93 -4.61
N CYS A 269 -0.32 -11.20 -4.35
CA CYS A 269 0.41 -12.33 -4.89
C CYS A 269 0.33 -12.36 -6.43
N GLU A 270 -0.86 -12.18 -7.01
CA GLU A 270 -1.06 -12.12 -8.47
C GLU A 270 -0.29 -10.97 -9.12
N ILE A 271 -0.34 -9.77 -8.53
CA ILE A 271 0.43 -8.60 -9.01
C ILE A 271 1.93 -8.87 -8.90
N ALA A 272 2.40 -9.39 -7.77
CA ALA A 272 3.82 -9.69 -7.57
C ALA A 272 4.31 -10.76 -8.57
N TRP A 273 3.49 -11.77 -8.83
CA TRP A 273 3.77 -12.81 -9.83
C TRP A 273 3.85 -12.23 -11.24
N THR A 274 2.87 -11.44 -11.63
CA THR A 274 2.80 -10.77 -12.94
C THR A 274 4.00 -9.84 -13.15
N ASN A 275 4.33 -9.02 -12.14
CA ASN A 275 5.48 -8.12 -12.21
C ASN A 275 6.81 -8.88 -12.31
N ALA A 276 6.94 -10.02 -11.61
CA ALA A 276 8.12 -10.87 -11.71
C ALA A 276 8.26 -11.49 -13.11
N ARG A 277 7.16 -11.93 -13.72
CA ARG A 277 7.13 -12.41 -15.11
C ARG A 277 7.55 -11.32 -16.10
N MET A 278 6.91 -10.14 -16.02
CA MET A 278 7.26 -9.00 -16.89
C MET A 278 8.73 -8.60 -16.77
N LYS A 279 9.28 -8.64 -15.55
CA LYS A 279 10.70 -8.37 -15.29
C LYS A 279 11.63 -9.34 -16.01
N LEU A 280 11.19 -10.56 -16.25
CA LEU A 280 11.93 -11.62 -16.94
C LEU A 280 11.59 -11.71 -18.44
N GLY A 281 10.67 -10.88 -18.96
CA GLY A 281 10.25 -10.91 -20.35
C GLY A 281 9.39 -12.14 -20.70
N MET A 282 8.58 -12.62 -19.74
CA MET A 282 7.72 -13.81 -19.88
C MET A 282 6.26 -13.45 -20.11
#